data_479c064c6b353eed5ee60c2a03b102a8
#
_entry.id   479c064c6b353eed5ee60c2a03b102a8
#
_cell.length_a   1.000
_cell.length_b   1.000
_cell.length_c   1.000
_cell.angle_alpha   90.00
_cell.angle_beta   90.00
_cell.angle_gamma   90.00
#
_symmetry.space_group_name_H-M   'P 1'
#
loop_
_entity.id
_entity.type
_entity.pdbx_description
1 polymer ?
#
loop_
_entity_poly.entity_id
_entity_poly.type
_entity_poly.pdbx_seq_one_letter_code
_entity_poly.pdbx_strand_id
1 'polypeptide(L)'
;MAYIFIFLVGCFIFILIARRVRPAPEIIWENEPLICISLGNLLDNERIYFGKNEIFICEGSEIKARHPLQDLIYLSRTMMALFGTHVWRLEFRADGSQVAYHFYPKADGFAIFYKQLVQNHPRTIM
;
A
#
# COMPACT_ATOMS: atom_id res chain seq x y z
N MET A 1 -11.03 39.01 -7.76
CA MET A 1 -11.50 37.99 -6.80
C MET A 1 -11.52 36.58 -7.38
N ALA A 2 -12.03 36.38 -8.60
CA ALA A 2 -12.04 35.04 -9.23
C ALA A 2 -10.64 34.45 -9.42
N TYR A 3 -9.62 35.26 -9.68
CA TYR A 3 -8.26 34.80 -9.88
C TYR A 3 -7.64 34.24 -8.62
N ILE A 4 -7.94 34.79 -7.45
CA ILE A 4 -7.42 34.30 -6.16
C ILE A 4 -7.99 32.92 -5.87
N PHE A 5 -9.28 32.71 -6.15
CA PHE A 5 -9.93 31.41 -5.97
C PHE A 5 -9.30 30.33 -6.85
N ILE A 6 -9.08 30.63 -8.14
CA ILE A 6 -8.44 29.70 -9.09
C ILE A 6 -7.03 29.36 -8.64
N PHE A 7 -6.26 30.32 -8.15
CA PHE A 7 -4.92 30.12 -7.64
C PHE A 7 -4.90 29.19 -6.41
N LEU A 8 -5.82 29.39 -5.45
CA LEU A 8 -5.91 28.54 -4.27
C LEU A 8 -6.29 27.11 -4.62
N VAL A 9 -7.21 26.90 -5.55
CA VAL A 9 -7.60 25.56 -6.01
C VAL A 9 -6.42 24.89 -6.71
N GLY A 10 -5.69 25.59 -7.55
CA GLY A 10 -4.50 25.07 -8.22
C GLY A 10 -3.42 24.65 -7.25
N CYS A 11 -3.15 25.47 -6.22
CA CYS A 11 -2.18 25.15 -5.17
C CYS A 11 -2.61 23.90 -4.38
N PHE A 12 -3.89 23.79 -4.05
CA PHE A 12 -4.42 22.64 -3.33
C PHE A 12 -4.24 21.36 -4.13
N ILE A 13 -4.57 21.36 -5.43
CA ILE A 13 -4.39 20.21 -6.32
C ILE A 13 -2.91 19.85 -6.43
N PHE A 14 -2.02 20.83 -6.56
CA PHE A 14 -0.57 20.60 -6.62
C PHE A 14 -0.06 19.93 -5.35
N ILE A 15 -0.51 20.36 -4.17
CA ILE A 15 -0.12 19.75 -2.90
C ILE A 15 -0.58 18.30 -2.83
N LEU A 16 -1.79 17.99 -3.27
CA LEU A 16 -2.30 16.63 -3.31
C LEU A 16 -1.46 15.73 -4.23
N ILE A 17 -1.12 16.20 -5.42
CA ILE A 17 -0.29 15.47 -6.37
C ILE A 17 1.13 15.25 -5.80
N ALA A 18 1.73 16.29 -5.22
CA ALA A 18 3.05 16.19 -4.62
C ALA A 18 3.10 15.16 -3.49
N ARG A 19 2.06 15.09 -2.66
CA ARG A 19 1.93 14.09 -1.60
C ARG A 19 1.85 12.67 -2.17
N ARG A 20 1.14 12.50 -3.28
CA ARG A 20 0.95 11.20 -3.90
C ARG A 20 2.23 10.63 -4.50
N VAL A 21 3.10 11.49 -5.06
CA VAL A 21 4.36 11.07 -5.66
C VAL A 21 5.53 11.09 -4.67
N ARG A 22 5.28 11.42 -3.42
CA ARG A 22 6.32 11.44 -2.39
C ARG A 22 6.97 10.08 -2.25
N PRO A 23 8.31 9.98 -2.24
CA PRO A 23 8.97 8.69 -2.11
C PRO A 23 8.64 8.06 -0.75
N ALA A 24 8.50 6.73 -0.75
CA ALA A 24 8.25 5.98 0.46
C ALA A 24 9.47 6.03 1.37
N PRO A 25 9.29 6.20 2.70
CA PRO A 25 10.41 6.10 3.63
C PRO A 25 11.05 4.71 3.55
N GLU A 26 12.37 4.65 3.67
CA GLU A 26 13.06 3.38 3.80
C GLU A 26 12.84 2.83 5.20
N ILE A 27 12.39 1.57 5.27
CA ILE A 27 12.15 0.88 6.54
C ILE A 27 13.00 -0.38 6.55
N ILE A 28 13.77 -0.58 7.62
CA ILE A 28 14.63 -1.73 7.81
C ILE A 28 14.07 -2.56 8.97
N TRP A 29 13.90 -3.85 8.74
CA TRP A 29 13.47 -4.80 9.76
C TRP A 29 14.42 -5.98 9.79
N GLU A 30 14.98 -6.28 10.98
CA GLU A 30 15.94 -7.37 11.18
C GLU A 30 17.11 -7.29 10.19
N ASN A 31 17.68 -6.08 10.03
CA ASN A 31 18.81 -5.79 9.15
C ASN A 31 18.52 -5.97 7.64
N GLU A 32 17.26 -6.11 7.25
CA GLU A 32 16.86 -6.20 5.85
C GLU A 32 15.93 -5.04 5.47
N PRO A 33 16.15 -4.42 4.29
CA PRO A 33 15.24 -3.37 3.83
C PRO A 33 13.91 -4.00 3.39
N LEU A 34 12.82 -3.37 3.80
CA LEU A 34 11.48 -3.78 3.38
C LEU A 34 11.14 -3.18 2.02
N ILE A 35 10.32 -3.89 1.26
CA ILE A 35 9.88 -3.46 -0.07
C ILE A 35 8.49 -2.82 0.06
N CYS A 36 8.38 -1.55 -0.35
CA CYS A 36 7.09 -0.87 -0.36
C CYS A 36 6.24 -1.34 -1.53
N ILE A 37 5.04 -1.85 -1.25
CA ILE A 37 4.14 -2.40 -2.27
C ILE A 37 2.94 -1.50 -2.56
N SER A 38 2.73 -0.46 -1.76
CA SER A 38 1.58 0.44 -1.92
C SER A 38 2.03 1.88 -2.05
N LEU A 39 1.22 2.67 -2.78
CA LEU A 39 1.34 4.12 -2.80
C LEU A 39 0.72 4.70 -1.53
N GLY A 40 1.27 5.80 -1.03
CA GLY A 40 0.69 6.51 0.09
C GLY A 40 -0.69 7.06 -0.24
N ASN A 41 -1.57 7.06 0.75
CA ASN A 41 -2.88 7.68 0.61
C ASN A 41 -2.73 9.21 0.68
N LEU A 42 -3.63 9.93 0.01
CA LEU A 42 -3.66 11.40 0.04
C LEU A 42 -3.96 11.96 1.44
N LEU A 43 -4.70 11.20 2.25
CA LEU A 43 -5.18 11.63 3.57
C LEU A 43 -4.32 11.16 4.73
N ASP A 44 -3.51 10.12 4.53
CA ASP A 44 -2.63 9.58 5.56
C ASP A 44 -1.33 9.09 4.93
N ASN A 45 -0.36 8.76 5.77
CA ASN A 45 0.94 8.23 5.34
C ASN A 45 1.02 6.71 5.46
N GLU A 46 -0.14 6.05 5.52
CA GLU A 46 -0.17 4.60 5.64
C GLU A 46 0.31 3.95 4.35
N ARG A 47 1.29 3.08 4.48
CA ARG A 47 1.84 2.30 3.38
C ARG A 47 2.02 0.87 3.82
N ILE A 48 1.98 -0.03 2.84
CA ILE A 48 2.17 -1.46 3.05
C ILE A 48 3.55 -1.84 2.54
N TYR A 49 4.32 -2.53 3.39
CA TYR A 49 5.65 -3.02 3.04
C TYR A 49 5.65 -4.54 3.12
N PHE A 50 6.52 -5.13 2.34
CA PHE A 50 6.71 -6.57 2.28
C PHE A 50 8.12 -6.91 2.75
N GLY A 51 8.22 -7.80 3.73
CA GLY A 51 9.46 -8.42 4.14
C GLY A 51 9.47 -9.88 3.74
N LYS A 52 10.45 -10.62 4.18
CA LYS A 52 10.72 -11.99 3.77
C LYS A 52 9.49 -12.91 3.83
N ASN A 53 8.76 -12.91 4.96
CA ASN A 53 7.57 -13.75 5.17
C ASN A 53 6.46 -12.99 5.88
N GLU A 54 6.50 -11.66 5.89
CA GLU A 54 5.56 -10.83 6.62
C GLU A 54 5.15 -9.62 5.79
N ILE A 55 3.96 -9.14 6.07
CA ILE A 55 3.47 -7.86 5.58
C ILE A 55 3.48 -6.87 6.75
N PHE A 56 3.93 -5.66 6.48
CA PHE A 56 4.06 -4.59 7.47
C PHE A 56 3.14 -3.44 7.07
N ILE A 57 2.30 -3.02 8.00
CA ILE A 57 1.47 -1.83 7.83
C ILE A 57 2.16 -0.70 8.58
N CYS A 58 2.58 0.32 7.84
CA CYS A 58 3.39 1.39 8.38
C CYS A 58 2.73 2.74 8.20
N GLU A 59 2.94 3.63 9.15
CA GLU A 59 2.57 5.04 9.05
C GLU A 59 3.84 5.87 9.12
N GLY A 60 4.22 6.51 8.00
CA GLY A 60 5.54 7.11 7.90
C GLY A 60 6.63 6.06 8.05
N SER A 61 7.52 6.25 9.01
CA SER A 61 8.59 5.30 9.33
C SER A 61 8.24 4.34 10.46
N GLU A 62 7.03 4.42 11.00
CA GLU A 62 6.60 3.63 12.15
C GLU A 62 5.78 2.43 11.71
N ILE A 63 6.15 1.24 12.22
CA ILE A 63 5.42 0.00 11.95
C ILE A 63 4.21 -0.05 12.89
N LYS A 64 3.00 -0.07 12.33
CA LYS A 64 1.75 -0.12 13.09
C LYS A 64 1.25 -1.54 13.29
N ALA A 65 1.44 -2.41 12.32
CA ALA A 65 0.99 -3.79 12.40
C ALA A 65 1.88 -4.69 11.55
N ARG A 66 1.96 -5.96 11.93
CA ARG A 66 2.66 -6.99 11.17
C ARG A 66 1.74 -8.18 11.00
N HIS A 67 1.72 -8.75 9.80
CA HIS A 67 0.92 -9.93 9.51
C HIS A 67 1.79 -10.97 8.81
N PRO A 68 1.97 -12.17 9.40
CA PRO A 68 2.67 -13.25 8.70
C PRO A 68 1.95 -13.62 7.41
N LEU A 69 2.69 -13.97 6.37
CA LEU A 69 2.08 -14.39 5.10
C LEU A 69 1.23 -15.66 5.25
N GLN A 70 1.53 -16.50 6.22
CA GLN A 70 0.71 -17.69 6.51
C GLN A 70 -0.72 -17.34 6.94
N ASP A 71 -0.94 -16.12 7.44
CA ASP A 71 -2.27 -15.63 7.83
C ASP A 71 -3.01 -14.93 6.70
N LEU A 72 -2.37 -14.79 5.54
CA LEU A 72 -2.99 -14.19 4.37
C LEU A 72 -4.08 -15.09 3.82
N ILE A 73 -5.31 -14.56 3.75
CA ILE A 73 -6.44 -15.28 3.19
C ILE A 73 -6.44 -15.12 1.67
N TYR A 74 -6.39 -13.87 1.18
CA TYR A 74 -6.30 -13.60 -0.25
C TYR A 74 -5.78 -12.18 -0.54
N LEU A 75 -5.25 -12.05 -1.76
CA LEU A 75 -4.97 -10.80 -2.44
C LEU A 75 -5.90 -10.73 -3.65
N SER A 76 -6.69 -9.68 -3.77
CA SER A 76 -7.60 -9.53 -4.90
C SER A 76 -7.58 -8.12 -5.48
N ARG A 77 -7.80 -8.04 -6.80
CA ARG A 77 -8.02 -6.78 -7.47
C ARG A 77 -9.51 -6.43 -7.35
N THR A 78 -9.82 -5.27 -6.82
CA THR A 78 -11.21 -4.84 -6.65
C THR A 78 -11.74 -4.22 -7.95
N MET A 79 -13.05 -4.02 -7.99
CA MET A 79 -13.70 -3.32 -9.11
C MET A 79 -13.46 -1.80 -9.07
N MET A 80 -13.01 -1.27 -7.94
CA MET A 80 -12.76 0.15 -7.79
C MET A 80 -11.46 0.53 -8.49
N ALA A 81 -11.53 1.53 -9.37
CA ALA A 81 -10.37 2.07 -10.06
C ALA A 81 -10.38 3.59 -10.00
N LEU A 82 -9.20 4.20 -9.86
CA LEU A 82 -9.02 5.63 -9.89
C LEU A 82 -7.81 5.95 -10.77
N PHE A 83 -7.97 6.89 -11.69
CA PHE A 83 -6.92 7.26 -12.66
C PHE A 83 -6.34 6.05 -13.43
N GLY A 84 -7.19 5.08 -13.77
CA GLY A 84 -6.79 3.90 -14.51
C GLY A 84 -6.10 2.81 -13.68
N THR A 85 -5.94 3.02 -12.38
CA THR A 85 -5.30 2.06 -11.48
C THR A 85 -6.34 1.45 -10.56
N HIS A 86 -6.41 0.12 -10.53
CA HIS A 86 -7.32 -0.58 -9.63
C HIS A 86 -6.81 -0.57 -8.20
N VAL A 87 -7.74 -0.49 -7.26
CA VAL A 87 -7.47 -0.71 -5.84
C VAL A 87 -7.37 -2.22 -5.62
N TRP A 88 -6.36 -2.64 -4.87
CA TRP A 88 -6.17 -4.03 -4.46
C TRP A 88 -6.52 -4.20 -3.00
N ARG A 89 -6.85 -5.42 -2.62
CA ARG A 89 -7.25 -5.77 -1.26
C ARG A 89 -6.44 -6.95 -0.75
N LEU A 90 -5.87 -6.80 0.44
CA LEU A 90 -5.25 -7.88 1.22
C LEU A 90 -6.15 -8.20 2.40
N GLU A 91 -6.43 -9.47 2.64
CA GLU A 91 -7.21 -9.90 3.79
C GLU A 91 -6.44 -10.94 4.60
N PHE A 92 -6.33 -10.69 5.90
CA PHE A 92 -5.60 -11.54 6.84
C PHE A 92 -6.51 -12.04 7.94
N ARG A 93 -6.17 -13.22 8.49
CA ARG A 93 -6.71 -13.66 9.77
C ARG A 93 -5.92 -13.01 10.91
N ALA A 94 -6.62 -12.48 11.89
CA ALA A 94 -6.02 -11.88 13.07
C ALA A 94 -6.87 -12.18 14.28
N ASP A 95 -6.39 -12.99 15.22
CA ASP A 95 -7.02 -13.27 16.53
C ASP A 95 -8.51 -13.60 16.45
N GLY A 96 -8.88 -14.52 15.56
CA GLY A 96 -10.29 -14.96 15.43
C GLY A 96 -11.15 -14.03 14.58
N SER A 97 -10.62 -12.95 14.06
CA SER A 97 -11.30 -12.03 13.15
C SER A 97 -10.53 -11.91 11.84
N GLN A 98 -11.10 -11.16 10.90
CA GLN A 98 -10.48 -10.88 9.62
C GLN A 98 -10.19 -9.39 9.51
N VAL A 99 -9.00 -9.05 9.00
CA VAL A 99 -8.57 -7.66 8.77
C VAL A 99 -8.28 -7.50 7.29
N ALA A 100 -8.82 -6.44 6.69
CA ALA A 100 -8.63 -6.16 5.28
C ALA A 100 -7.96 -4.79 5.09
N TYR A 101 -7.07 -4.72 4.11
CA TYR A 101 -6.39 -3.48 3.74
C TYR A 101 -6.59 -3.25 2.25
N HIS A 102 -7.03 -2.03 1.91
CA HIS A 102 -7.17 -1.60 0.53
C HIS A 102 -6.00 -0.68 0.18
N PHE A 103 -5.44 -0.83 -1.01
CA PHE A 103 -4.28 -0.04 -1.39
C PHE A 103 -4.17 0.13 -2.90
N TYR A 104 -3.48 1.20 -3.31
CA TYR A 104 -3.04 1.38 -4.69
C TYR A 104 -1.65 0.77 -4.83
N PRO A 105 -1.43 -0.12 -5.81
CA PRO A 105 -0.13 -0.79 -5.93
C PRO A 105 0.96 0.18 -6.38
N LYS A 106 2.13 0.05 -5.78
CA LYS A 106 3.35 0.70 -6.26
C LYS A 106 4.02 -0.24 -7.25
N ALA A 107 4.19 0.20 -8.50
CA ALA A 107 4.51 -0.66 -9.63
C ALA A 107 5.64 -1.67 -9.38
N ASP A 108 6.82 -1.20 -8.95
CA ASP A 108 7.99 -2.08 -8.82
C ASP A 108 7.88 -3.03 -7.62
N GLY A 109 7.55 -2.49 -6.44
CA GLY A 109 7.45 -3.29 -5.23
C GLY A 109 6.30 -4.28 -5.28
N PHE A 110 5.14 -3.86 -5.80
CA PHE A 110 4.00 -4.74 -5.96
C PHE A 110 4.27 -5.89 -6.91
N ALA A 111 4.97 -5.64 -8.02
CA ALA A 111 5.31 -6.68 -8.97
C ALA A 111 6.17 -7.78 -8.35
N ILE A 112 7.15 -7.41 -7.53
CA ILE A 112 8.00 -8.35 -6.80
C ILE A 112 7.16 -9.18 -5.83
N PHE A 113 6.31 -8.53 -5.05
CA PHE A 113 5.43 -9.17 -4.09
C PHE A 113 4.47 -10.15 -4.76
N TYR A 114 3.80 -9.72 -5.84
CA TYR A 114 2.86 -10.53 -6.60
C TYR A 114 3.53 -11.79 -7.14
N LYS A 115 4.72 -11.63 -7.72
CA LYS A 115 5.49 -12.77 -8.25
C LYS A 115 5.81 -13.78 -7.16
N GLN A 116 6.21 -13.32 -5.97
CA GLN A 116 6.49 -14.23 -4.85
C GLN A 116 5.24 -14.97 -4.38
N LEU A 117 4.09 -14.28 -4.33
CA LEU A 117 2.82 -14.95 -3.99
C LEU A 117 2.44 -16.02 -5.00
N VAL A 118 2.58 -15.74 -6.29
CA VAL A 118 2.30 -16.72 -7.35
C VAL A 118 3.16 -17.96 -7.18
N GLN A 119 4.43 -17.79 -6.83
CA GLN A 119 5.37 -18.89 -6.68
C GLN A 119 5.16 -19.69 -5.39
N ASN A 120 4.91 -19.01 -4.27
CA ASN A 120 4.93 -19.64 -2.94
C ASN A 120 3.55 -19.82 -2.32
N HIS A 121 2.58 -18.99 -2.70
CA HIS A 121 1.23 -18.99 -2.13
C HIS A 121 0.17 -18.79 -3.22
N PRO A 122 0.12 -19.66 -4.26
CA PRO A 122 -0.78 -19.41 -5.41
C PRO A 122 -2.27 -19.43 -5.04
N ARG A 123 -2.65 -20.09 -3.95
CA ARG A 123 -4.06 -20.16 -3.52
C ARG A 123 -4.58 -18.87 -2.92
N THR A 124 -3.70 -17.93 -2.57
CA THR A 124 -4.09 -16.64 -1.99
C THR A 124 -4.43 -15.59 -3.04
N ILE A 125 -4.19 -15.87 -4.31
CA ILE A 125 -4.46 -14.93 -5.40
C ILE A 125 -5.83 -15.23 -6.00
N MET A 126 -6.66 -14.20 -6.04
CA MET A 126 -8.01 -14.27 -6.61
C MET A 126 -8.15 -13.36 -7.82
#